data_5cb6849527048ecf3fbb444d24e1c9de
#
_entry.id   5cb6849527048ecf3fbb444d24e1c9de
#
_cell.length_a   1.000
_cell.length_b   1.000
_cell.length_c   1.000
_cell.angle_alpha   90.00
_cell.angle_beta   90.00
_cell.angle_gamma   90.00
#
_symmetry.space_group_name_H-M   'P 1'
#
loop_
_entity.id
_entity.type
_entity.pdbx_description
1 polymer ?
#
loop_
_entity_poly.entity_id
_entity_poly.type
_entity_poly.pdbx_seq_one_letter_code
_entity_poly.pdbx_strand_id
1 'polypeptide(L)'
;GPRPEFPFPGVWLYNGDENSWANAVLHLIAIDKNDPNGLKQYLGDRDTSSLYGSGAVDHIAFFAKGLEEKIALLKRLNIPYRERTVPILKLHQIFLDDPNGVVIELNYHAEEKAALDAKAA
;
A
#
# COMPACT_ATOMS: atom_id res chain seq x y z
N GLY A 1 11.72 1.52 4.96
CA GLY A 1 13.16 1.58 4.88
C GLY A 1 13.73 2.95 5.21
N PRO A 2 15.05 3.15 5.13
CA PRO A 2 15.69 4.43 5.40
C PRO A 2 15.20 5.53 4.45
N ARG A 3 15.31 6.78 4.86
CA ARG A 3 15.02 7.95 4.04
C ARG A 3 15.95 9.11 4.43
N PRO A 4 16.17 10.11 3.54
CA PRO A 4 16.84 11.34 3.93
C PRO A 4 16.14 12.03 5.10
N GLU A 5 16.90 12.79 5.89
CA GLU A 5 16.32 13.64 6.94
C GLU A 5 15.57 14.79 6.30
N PHE A 6 14.25 14.77 6.41
CA PHE A 6 13.37 15.84 5.99
C PHE A 6 12.70 16.48 7.21
N PRO A 7 12.33 17.76 7.14
CA PRO A 7 11.66 18.46 8.25
C PRO A 7 10.16 18.12 8.35
N PHE A 8 9.79 16.89 8.03
CA PHE A 8 8.42 16.36 8.14
C PHE A 8 8.46 14.85 8.34
N PRO A 9 7.45 14.25 9.01
CA PRO A 9 7.35 12.81 9.19
C PRO A 9 7.06 12.09 7.87
N GLY A 10 7.45 10.82 7.78
CA GLY A 10 7.15 9.97 6.63
C GLY A 10 7.97 8.70 6.61
N VAL A 11 7.65 7.82 5.68
CA VAL A 11 8.38 6.58 5.43
C VAL A 11 8.51 6.34 3.93
N TRP A 12 9.60 5.71 3.54
CA TRP A 12 9.80 5.24 2.18
C TRP A 12 9.67 3.73 2.11
N LEU A 13 8.94 3.26 1.10
CA LEU A 13 8.77 1.85 0.81
C LEU A 13 9.63 1.47 -0.39
N TYR A 14 10.30 0.34 -0.28
CA TYR A 14 11.29 -0.13 -1.23
C TYR A 14 10.80 -1.40 -1.93
N ASN A 15 11.13 -1.51 -3.20
CA ASN A 15 11.00 -2.76 -3.96
C ASN A 15 12.38 -3.39 -4.10
N GLY A 16 12.74 -4.28 -3.17
CA GLY A 16 14.04 -4.91 -3.09
C GLY A 16 14.97 -4.30 -2.03
N ASP A 17 16.26 -4.15 -2.37
CA ASP A 17 17.27 -3.66 -1.43
C ASP A 17 16.98 -2.23 -0.98
N GLU A 18 16.73 -2.06 0.32
CA GLU A 18 16.43 -0.78 0.95
C GLU A 18 17.65 0.14 1.13
N ASN A 19 18.87 -0.35 0.85
CA ASN A 19 20.07 0.47 0.85
C ASN A 19 20.28 1.23 -0.47
N SER A 20 19.44 0.96 -1.48
CA SER A 20 19.48 1.66 -2.76
C SER A 20 18.29 2.58 -2.93
N TRP A 21 18.53 3.89 -2.97
CA TRP A 21 17.48 4.90 -3.24
C TRP A 21 16.72 4.66 -4.54
N ALA A 22 17.35 3.99 -5.52
CA ALA A 22 16.69 3.63 -6.77
C ALA A 22 15.51 2.65 -6.59
N ASN A 23 15.47 1.93 -5.47
CA ASN A 23 14.40 1.01 -5.12
C ASN A 23 13.29 1.64 -4.26
N ALA A 24 13.42 2.91 -3.89
CA ALA A 24 12.39 3.64 -3.15
C ALA A 24 11.23 4.00 -4.09
N VAL A 25 10.21 3.19 -4.12
CA VAL A 25 9.11 3.28 -5.10
C VAL A 25 7.89 4.03 -4.60
N LEU A 26 7.69 4.14 -3.30
CA LEU A 26 6.56 4.86 -2.72
C LEU A 26 7.03 5.67 -1.50
N HIS A 27 6.76 6.97 -1.55
CA HIS A 27 7.09 7.91 -0.48
C HIS A 27 5.81 8.32 0.23
N LEU A 28 5.63 7.84 1.46
CA LEU A 28 4.54 8.28 2.33
C LEU A 28 5.00 9.51 3.10
N ILE A 29 4.26 10.59 2.96
CA ILE A 29 4.55 11.88 3.58
C ILE A 29 3.42 12.18 4.56
N ALA A 30 3.75 12.39 5.82
CA ALA A 30 2.78 12.75 6.84
C ALA A 30 2.76 14.26 7.06
N ILE A 31 1.56 14.77 7.35
CA ILE A 31 1.37 16.16 7.77
C ILE A 31 1.60 16.22 9.28
N ASP A 32 2.64 16.95 9.71
CA ASP A 32 2.80 17.27 11.12
C ASP A 32 1.88 18.45 11.46
N LYS A 33 0.85 18.19 12.26
CA LYS A 33 -0.11 19.23 12.68
C LYS A 33 0.50 20.25 13.63
N ASN A 34 1.63 19.90 14.30
CA ASN A 34 2.34 20.77 15.22
C ASN A 34 3.39 21.63 14.51
N ASP A 35 3.93 21.15 13.38
CA ASP A 35 4.86 21.90 12.53
C ASP A 35 4.53 21.71 11.05
N PRO A 36 3.53 22.42 10.51
CA PRO A 36 3.18 22.33 9.09
C PRO A 36 4.22 22.98 8.17
N ASN A 37 5.13 23.79 8.71
CA ASN A 37 6.09 24.55 7.91
C ASN A 37 7.12 23.65 7.23
N GLY A 38 7.56 22.56 7.87
CA GLY A 38 8.52 21.63 7.29
C GLY A 38 8.01 21.04 5.98
N LEU A 39 6.75 20.61 5.94
CA LEU A 39 6.14 20.09 4.73
C LEU A 39 5.91 21.19 3.67
N LYS A 40 5.50 22.39 4.10
CA LYS A 40 5.29 23.53 3.21
C LYS A 40 6.58 23.94 2.49
N GLN A 41 7.72 23.90 3.15
CA GLN A 41 9.02 24.17 2.52
C GLN A 41 9.35 23.18 1.40
N TYR A 42 8.92 21.93 1.53
CA TYR A 42 9.22 20.87 0.58
C TYR A 42 8.21 20.80 -0.59
N LEU A 43 6.92 20.87 -0.30
CA LEU A 43 5.84 20.71 -1.30
C LEU A 43 5.29 22.04 -1.83
N GLY A 44 5.72 23.17 -1.26
CA GLY A 44 5.11 24.46 -1.52
C GLY A 44 3.79 24.65 -0.76
N ASP A 45 3.15 25.79 -1.01
CA ASP A 45 1.87 26.14 -0.37
C ASP A 45 0.74 25.36 -1.03
N ARG A 46 0.34 24.24 -0.43
CA ARG A 46 -0.76 23.38 -0.88
C ARG A 46 -1.88 23.39 0.12
N ASP A 47 -3.11 23.40 -0.38
CA ASP A 47 -4.28 23.08 0.44
C ASP A 47 -4.23 21.60 0.82
N THR A 48 -4.08 21.31 2.11
CA THR A 48 -4.07 19.97 2.68
C THR A 48 -5.40 19.57 3.30
N SER A 49 -6.44 20.40 3.16
CA SER A 49 -7.76 20.14 3.75
C SER A 49 -8.53 19.02 3.06
N SER A 50 -8.14 18.65 1.83
CA SER A 50 -8.83 17.66 1.00
C SER A 50 -7.85 16.67 0.38
N LEU A 51 -7.17 15.88 1.23
CA LEU A 51 -6.22 14.83 0.80
C LEU A 51 -6.85 13.43 0.83
N TYR A 52 -8.16 13.33 0.63
CA TYR A 52 -8.85 12.06 0.57
C TYR A 52 -9.06 11.61 -0.88
N GLY A 53 -8.83 10.32 -1.14
CA GLY A 53 -9.00 9.69 -2.44
C GLY A 53 -7.76 9.80 -3.33
N SER A 54 -7.82 9.19 -4.49
CA SER A 54 -6.72 9.08 -5.45
C SER A 54 -6.94 9.93 -6.71
N GLY A 55 -7.98 10.74 -6.76
CA GLY A 55 -8.33 11.52 -7.94
C GLY A 55 -8.69 10.63 -9.12
N ALA A 56 -7.98 10.78 -10.26
CA ALA A 56 -8.19 9.98 -11.47
C ALA A 56 -7.53 8.58 -11.43
N VAL A 57 -6.70 8.29 -10.42
CA VAL A 57 -6.08 6.97 -10.25
C VAL A 57 -7.08 6.04 -9.58
N ASP A 58 -7.45 4.93 -10.23
CA ASP A 58 -8.39 3.96 -9.67
C ASP A 58 -7.76 3.14 -8.54
N HIS A 59 -6.59 2.56 -8.79
CA HIS A 59 -5.86 1.79 -7.78
C HIS A 59 -4.35 1.76 -8.09
N ILE A 60 -3.58 1.29 -7.10
CA ILE A 60 -2.16 0.97 -7.25
C ILE A 60 -2.00 -0.53 -7.03
N ALA A 61 -1.43 -1.24 -8.01
CA ALA A 61 -1.31 -2.69 -8.00
C ALA A 61 0.11 -3.16 -7.74
N PHE A 62 0.24 -4.18 -6.90
CA PHE A 62 1.51 -4.83 -6.58
C PHE A 62 1.40 -6.34 -6.77
N PHE A 63 2.47 -6.97 -7.27
CA PHE A 63 2.62 -8.40 -7.13
C PHE A 63 3.06 -8.75 -5.72
N ALA A 64 2.43 -9.77 -5.13
CA ALA A 64 2.65 -10.21 -3.76
C ALA A 64 2.79 -11.74 -3.69
N LYS A 65 3.33 -12.22 -2.58
CA LYS A 65 3.40 -13.64 -2.21
C LYS A 65 2.95 -13.80 -0.76
N GLY A 66 2.53 -15.00 -0.39
CA GLY A 66 2.09 -15.30 0.97
C GLY A 66 0.64 -14.87 1.21
N LEU A 67 -0.28 -15.32 0.34
CA LEU A 67 -1.71 -15.02 0.44
C LEU A 67 -2.29 -15.41 1.80
N GLU A 68 -1.97 -16.62 2.29
CA GLU A 68 -2.48 -17.14 3.56
C GLU A 68 -2.10 -16.25 4.74
N GLU A 69 -0.82 -15.90 4.82
CA GLU A 69 -0.29 -15.02 5.87
C GLU A 69 -0.88 -13.61 5.79
N LYS A 70 -1.09 -13.11 4.57
CA LYS A 70 -1.70 -11.81 4.37
C LYS A 70 -3.13 -11.77 4.84
N ILE A 71 -3.95 -12.76 4.47
CA ILE A 71 -5.34 -12.88 4.93
C ILE A 71 -5.39 -12.99 6.45
N ALA A 72 -4.54 -13.83 7.04
CA ALA A 72 -4.46 -13.97 8.49
C ALA A 72 -4.11 -12.64 9.19
N LEU A 73 -3.16 -11.87 8.61
CA LEU A 73 -2.78 -10.56 9.12
C LEU A 73 -3.94 -9.56 9.05
N LEU A 74 -4.61 -9.46 7.90
CA LEU A 74 -5.74 -8.54 7.72
C LEU A 74 -6.88 -8.83 8.69
N LYS A 75 -7.21 -10.12 8.88
CA LYS A 75 -8.21 -10.55 9.87
C LYS A 75 -7.80 -10.19 11.30
N ARG A 76 -6.55 -10.45 11.68
CA ARG A 76 -6.03 -10.13 13.02
C ARG A 76 -6.07 -8.63 13.33
N LEU A 77 -5.80 -7.79 12.31
CA LEU A 77 -5.81 -6.34 12.44
C LEU A 77 -7.18 -5.70 12.19
N ASN A 78 -8.22 -6.50 11.91
CA ASN A 78 -9.57 -6.04 11.54
C ASN A 78 -9.55 -5.06 10.36
N ILE A 79 -8.68 -5.28 9.37
CA ILE A 79 -8.62 -4.49 8.15
C ILE A 79 -9.60 -5.08 7.14
N PRO A 80 -10.62 -4.34 6.70
CA PRO A 80 -11.53 -4.79 5.65
C PRO A 80 -10.79 -4.99 4.33
N TYR A 81 -11.16 -6.02 3.58
CA TYR A 81 -10.60 -6.28 2.26
C TYR A 81 -11.64 -6.98 1.36
N ARG A 82 -11.43 -6.90 0.07
CA ARG A 82 -12.23 -7.60 -0.95
C ARG A 82 -11.33 -8.58 -1.69
N GLU A 83 -11.89 -9.69 -2.12
CA GLU A 83 -11.16 -10.71 -2.89
C GLU A 83 -11.79 -10.91 -4.27
N ARG A 84 -10.97 -11.22 -5.26
CA ARG A 84 -11.41 -11.64 -6.59
C ARG A 84 -10.40 -12.58 -7.22
N THR A 85 -10.86 -13.67 -7.84
CA THR A 85 -10.03 -14.52 -8.70
C THR A 85 -10.28 -14.16 -10.17
N VAL A 86 -9.19 -14.00 -10.93
CA VAL A 86 -9.21 -13.70 -12.37
C VAL A 86 -8.56 -14.89 -13.11
N PRO A 87 -9.35 -15.90 -13.53
CA PRO A 87 -8.80 -17.15 -14.07
C PRO A 87 -7.94 -16.97 -15.31
N ILE A 88 -8.35 -16.08 -16.22
CA ILE A 88 -7.61 -15.81 -17.46
C ILE A 88 -6.20 -15.27 -17.21
N LEU A 89 -5.99 -14.55 -16.13
CA LEU A 89 -4.68 -14.02 -15.71
C LEU A 89 -3.97 -14.97 -14.74
N LYS A 90 -4.61 -16.02 -14.27
CA LYS A 90 -4.13 -16.92 -13.22
C LYS A 90 -3.76 -16.18 -11.95
N LEU A 91 -4.56 -15.17 -11.59
CA LEU A 91 -4.35 -14.33 -10.41
C LEU A 91 -5.49 -14.44 -9.43
N HIS A 92 -5.14 -14.35 -8.15
CA HIS A 92 -6.05 -14.03 -7.05
C HIS A 92 -5.69 -12.66 -6.50
N GLN A 93 -6.68 -11.79 -6.35
CA GLN A 93 -6.50 -10.38 -6.01
C GLN A 93 -7.11 -10.08 -4.64
N ILE A 94 -6.39 -9.31 -3.85
CA ILE A 94 -6.91 -8.67 -2.63
C ILE A 94 -6.91 -7.17 -2.86
N PHE A 95 -8.03 -6.51 -2.55
CA PHE A 95 -8.17 -5.06 -2.59
C PHE A 95 -8.37 -4.51 -1.18
N LEU A 96 -7.58 -3.52 -0.83
CA LEU A 96 -7.68 -2.78 0.43
C LEU A 96 -7.86 -1.30 0.12
N ASP A 97 -8.50 -0.59 1.04
CA ASP A 97 -8.50 0.87 1.02
C ASP A 97 -7.53 1.38 2.10
N ASP A 98 -6.61 2.26 1.72
CA ASP A 98 -5.78 2.94 2.70
C ASP A 98 -6.59 3.98 3.50
N PRO A 99 -6.07 4.54 4.60
CA PRO A 99 -6.80 5.52 5.39
C PRO A 99 -7.19 6.80 4.62
N ASN A 100 -6.56 7.08 3.48
CA ASN A 100 -6.87 8.24 2.62
C ASN A 100 -7.81 7.90 1.47
N GLY A 101 -8.30 6.67 1.37
CA GLY A 101 -9.20 6.21 0.31
C GLY A 101 -8.50 5.82 -1.00
N VAL A 102 -7.20 5.58 -0.96
CA VAL A 102 -6.46 5.02 -2.12
C VAL A 102 -6.64 3.51 -2.12
N VAL A 103 -7.08 2.95 -3.24
CA VAL A 103 -7.23 1.49 -3.40
C VAL A 103 -5.87 0.87 -3.69
N ILE A 104 -5.52 -0.13 -2.90
CA ILE A 104 -4.33 -0.97 -3.09
C ILE A 104 -4.78 -2.35 -3.57
N GLU A 105 -4.26 -2.79 -4.71
CA GLU A 105 -4.47 -4.11 -5.26
C GLU A 105 -3.22 -4.97 -5.00
N LEU A 106 -3.41 -6.15 -4.40
CA LEU A 106 -2.35 -7.13 -4.22
C LEU A 106 -2.66 -8.34 -5.10
N ASN A 107 -1.78 -8.62 -6.05
CA ASN A 107 -1.92 -9.73 -6.99
C ASN A 107 -1.08 -10.93 -6.53
N TYR A 108 -1.74 -12.04 -6.29
CA TYR A 108 -1.14 -13.34 -5.95
C TYR A 108 -1.33 -14.33 -7.10
N HIS A 109 -0.48 -15.32 -7.23
CA HIS A 109 -0.75 -16.44 -8.12
C HIS A 109 -2.01 -17.20 -7.66
N ALA A 110 -2.90 -17.55 -8.60
CA ALA A 110 -4.15 -18.24 -8.27
C ALA A 110 -3.91 -19.60 -7.58
N GLU A 111 -2.74 -20.19 -7.76
CA GLU A 111 -2.32 -21.42 -7.10
C GLU A 111 -2.23 -21.26 -5.56
N GLU A 112 -1.85 -20.07 -5.06
CA GLU A 112 -1.85 -19.81 -3.62
C GLU A 112 -3.28 -19.86 -3.05
N LYS A 113 -4.27 -19.34 -3.80
CA LYS A 113 -5.67 -19.42 -3.40
C LYS A 113 -6.19 -20.86 -3.44
N ALA A 114 -5.86 -21.60 -4.49
CA ALA A 114 -6.24 -23.00 -4.61
C ALA A 114 -5.66 -23.86 -3.47
N ALA A 115 -4.40 -23.62 -3.10
CA ALA A 115 -3.74 -24.29 -1.98
C ALA A 115 -4.42 -23.94 -0.63
N LEU A 116 -4.80 -22.69 -0.44
CA LEU A 116 -5.51 -22.25 0.77
C LEU A 116 -6.90 -22.90 0.87
N ASP A 117 -7.65 -22.93 -0.23
CA ASP A 117 -8.98 -23.55 -0.27
C ASP A 117 -8.92 -25.06 -0.01
N ALA A 118 -7.88 -25.73 -0.52
CA ALA A 118 -7.68 -27.16 -0.27
C ALA A 118 -7.40 -27.48 1.22
N LYS A 119 -6.74 -26.57 1.95
CA LYS A 119 -6.53 -26.71 3.40
C LYS A 119 -7.81 -26.52 4.22
N ALA A 120 -8.74 -25.70 3.72
CA ALA A 120 -10.00 -25.39 4.38
C ALA A 120 -11.11 -26.43 4.12
N ALA A 121 -10.90 -27.31 3.16
CA ALA A 121 -11.86 -28.36 2.76
C ALA A 121 -11.89 -29.56 3.74
#